data_c1ff9d072199fd66a094b1a12d884617
#
_entry.id   c1ff9d072199fd66a094b1a12d884617
#
_cell.length_a   1.000
_cell.length_b   1.000
_cell.length_c   1.000
_cell.angle_alpha   90.00
_cell.angle_beta   90.00
_cell.angle_gamma   90.00
#
_symmetry.space_group_name_H-M   'P 1'
#
loop_
_entity.id
_entity.type
_entity.pdbx_description
1 polymer ?
#
loop_
_entity_poly.entity_id
_entity_poly.type
_entity_poly.pdbx_seq_one_letter_code
_entity_poly.pdbx_strand_id
1 'polypeptide(L)'
;MQSRPANGKTDDVAFDATIRAAAPFQKKRTEQRKKVAFAIQKSDLQRKVRVKKAANLILFLVDASWSMAVAERMAATKGAILSLLTDAYQRRDRVGLIVFQKDRATLILPPTNSVVLATRALADIPVGGKTPLSAGLLMACEVLTQEQVTHPDVEPLLIVLTDGAGNVSIGTLPPQEEAYGFAEQLAGRDYRTVVINMEHASFDQGLAQALADHLESPCYTLNELKAESLLSTVRQEMSEPKKNK
;
A
#
# COMPACT_ATOMS: atom_id res chain seq x y z
N MET A 1 -5.47 -25.01 -1.80
CA MET A 1 -5.50 -24.95 -0.32
C MET A 1 -4.28 -25.69 0.17
N GLN A 2 -3.38 -25.03 0.91
CA GLN A 2 -2.19 -25.69 1.44
C GLN A 2 -2.52 -26.33 2.79
N SER A 3 -1.91 -27.49 3.08
CA SER A 3 -2.03 -28.19 4.36
C SER A 3 -0.66 -28.62 4.86
N ARG A 4 -0.52 -28.77 6.19
CA ARG A 4 0.69 -29.28 6.87
C ARG A 4 0.30 -30.30 7.92
N PRO A 5 1.18 -31.23 8.34
CA PRO A 5 0.92 -32.11 9.48
C PRO A 5 0.50 -31.31 10.71
N ALA A 6 -0.51 -31.79 11.43
CA ALA A 6 -1.12 -31.05 12.53
C ALA A 6 -0.22 -30.94 13.78
N ASN A 7 0.75 -31.86 13.95
CA ASN A 7 1.73 -31.89 15.06
C ASN A 7 1.09 -31.61 16.44
N GLY A 8 -0.08 -32.24 16.70
CA GLY A 8 -0.83 -32.10 17.97
C GLY A 8 -1.77 -30.90 18.05
N LYS A 9 -1.74 -29.93 17.11
CA LYS A 9 -2.71 -28.82 17.04
C LYS A 9 -3.90 -29.23 16.17
N THR A 10 -5.09 -29.30 16.74
CA THR A 10 -6.32 -29.80 16.05
C THR A 10 -7.36 -28.74 15.76
N ASP A 11 -7.02 -27.46 15.93
CA ASP A 11 -7.99 -26.35 15.90
C ASP A 11 -8.55 -26.04 14.50
N ASP A 12 -7.88 -26.46 13.43
CA ASP A 12 -8.34 -26.21 12.04
C ASP A 12 -7.91 -27.37 11.11
N VAL A 13 -8.63 -28.48 11.23
CA VAL A 13 -8.31 -29.71 10.50
C VAL A 13 -8.70 -29.59 9.01
N ALA A 14 -7.75 -29.92 8.12
CA ALA A 14 -7.96 -30.04 6.69
C ALA A 14 -8.49 -31.45 6.37
N PHE A 15 -9.82 -31.66 6.38
CA PHE A 15 -10.44 -32.98 6.22
C PHE A 15 -9.99 -33.71 4.95
N ASP A 16 -10.02 -33.05 3.79
CA ASP A 16 -9.61 -33.65 2.52
C ASP A 16 -8.12 -34.11 2.56
N ALA A 17 -7.22 -33.27 3.05
CA ALA A 17 -5.82 -33.61 3.20
C ALA A 17 -5.58 -34.73 4.23
N THR A 18 -6.36 -34.74 5.32
CA THR A 18 -6.34 -35.79 6.33
C THR A 18 -6.77 -37.14 5.75
N ILE A 19 -7.87 -37.16 4.99
CA ILE A 19 -8.33 -38.38 4.31
C ILE A 19 -7.28 -38.88 3.33
N ARG A 20 -6.69 -37.99 2.52
CA ARG A 20 -5.60 -38.38 1.59
C ARG A 20 -4.37 -38.92 2.32
N ALA A 21 -3.98 -38.32 3.44
CA ALA A 21 -2.88 -38.80 4.27
C ALA A 21 -3.15 -40.18 4.88
N ALA A 22 -4.39 -40.44 5.31
CA ALA A 22 -4.78 -41.70 5.89
C ALA A 22 -5.02 -42.83 4.88
N ALA A 23 -5.33 -42.50 3.62
CA ALA A 23 -5.72 -43.46 2.57
C ALA A 23 -4.69 -44.60 2.33
N PRO A 24 -3.38 -44.37 2.22
CA PRO A 24 -2.38 -45.41 1.98
C PRO A 24 -2.31 -46.45 3.10
N PHE A 25 -2.70 -46.07 4.32
CA PHE A 25 -2.58 -46.92 5.52
C PHE A 25 -3.81 -47.78 5.79
N GLN A 26 -4.92 -47.61 5.05
CA GLN A 26 -6.18 -48.32 5.30
C GLN A 26 -6.05 -49.85 5.22
N LYS A 27 -5.19 -50.34 4.31
CA LYS A 27 -4.93 -51.80 4.18
C LYS A 27 -4.25 -52.39 5.41
N LYS A 28 -3.45 -51.57 6.12
CA LYS A 28 -2.72 -52.00 7.33
C LYS A 28 -3.57 -51.87 8.62
N ARG A 29 -4.69 -51.14 8.56
CA ARG A 29 -5.57 -50.81 9.72
C ARG A 29 -6.84 -51.65 9.74
N THR A 30 -6.77 -52.90 9.33
CA THR A 30 -7.93 -53.81 9.16
C THR A 30 -8.75 -53.95 10.43
N GLU A 31 -8.11 -54.07 11.61
CA GLU A 31 -8.81 -54.22 12.90
C GLU A 31 -9.59 -52.94 13.29
N GLN A 32 -9.04 -51.77 13.01
CA GLN A 32 -9.72 -50.48 13.27
C GLN A 32 -10.90 -50.29 12.32
N ARG A 33 -10.80 -50.75 11.07
CA ARG A 33 -11.87 -50.71 10.07
C ARG A 33 -13.07 -51.60 10.38
N LYS A 34 -12.95 -52.58 11.27
CA LYS A 34 -14.11 -53.37 11.74
C LYS A 34 -15.13 -52.49 12.50
N LYS A 35 -14.72 -51.34 13.06
CA LYS A 35 -15.54 -50.42 13.83
C LYS A 35 -15.95 -49.15 13.05
N VAL A 36 -15.18 -48.75 12.06
CA VAL A 36 -15.40 -47.51 11.27
C VAL A 36 -15.11 -47.74 9.81
N ALA A 37 -15.84 -47.07 8.92
CA ALA A 37 -15.67 -47.19 7.47
C ALA A 37 -14.28 -46.75 7.00
N PHE A 38 -13.65 -45.77 7.67
CA PHE A 38 -12.35 -45.25 7.36
C PHE A 38 -11.58 -44.90 8.64
N ALA A 39 -10.42 -45.52 8.83
CA ALA A 39 -9.64 -45.37 10.07
C ALA A 39 -8.67 -44.21 9.98
N ILE A 40 -8.88 -43.15 10.75
CA ILE A 40 -7.99 -41.97 10.86
C ILE A 40 -7.27 -42.06 12.22
N GLN A 41 -5.96 -41.87 12.20
CA GLN A 41 -5.12 -41.73 13.38
C GLN A 41 -4.65 -40.28 13.56
N LYS A 42 -4.19 -39.94 14.78
CA LYS A 42 -3.68 -38.60 15.08
C LYS A 42 -2.52 -38.17 14.16
N SER A 43 -1.70 -39.12 13.73
CA SER A 43 -0.59 -38.93 12.78
C SER A 43 -1.04 -38.53 11.37
N ASP A 44 -2.28 -38.83 10.98
CA ASP A 44 -2.82 -38.52 9.66
C ASP A 44 -3.39 -37.11 9.59
N LEU A 45 -3.62 -36.49 10.77
CA LEU A 45 -4.25 -35.18 10.84
C LEU A 45 -3.44 -34.12 10.11
N GLN A 46 -4.06 -33.45 9.17
CA GLN A 46 -3.53 -32.33 8.45
C GLN A 46 -4.25 -31.05 8.88
N ARG A 47 -3.47 -29.98 9.11
CA ARG A 47 -3.97 -28.66 9.45
C ARG A 47 -4.08 -27.80 8.19
N LYS A 48 -5.14 -26.99 8.08
CA LYS A 48 -5.25 -25.99 7.03
C LYS A 48 -4.17 -24.92 7.21
N VAL A 49 -3.46 -24.62 6.15
CA VAL A 49 -2.62 -23.42 6.08
C VAL A 49 -3.44 -22.35 5.38
N ARG A 50 -3.98 -21.43 6.16
CA ARG A 50 -4.67 -20.26 5.61
C ARG A 50 -3.60 -19.27 5.19
N VAL A 51 -3.29 -19.22 3.90
CA VAL A 51 -2.53 -18.12 3.33
C VAL A 51 -3.52 -16.95 3.19
N LYS A 52 -3.48 -16.03 4.14
CA LYS A 52 -4.12 -14.73 3.93
C LYS A 52 -3.29 -14.01 2.86
N LYS A 53 -3.91 -13.63 1.76
CA LYS A 53 -3.30 -12.62 0.89
C LYS A 53 -3.43 -11.31 1.65
N ALA A 54 -2.34 -10.69 1.99
CA ALA A 54 -2.35 -9.32 2.47
C ALA A 54 -3.04 -8.46 1.41
N ALA A 55 -3.95 -7.60 1.81
CA ALA A 55 -4.46 -6.55 0.95
C ALA A 55 -3.45 -5.40 0.96
N ASN A 56 -3.24 -4.73 -0.15
CA ASN A 56 -2.40 -3.54 -0.16
C ASN A 56 -3.25 -2.30 0.13
N LEU A 57 -2.67 -1.33 0.81
CA LEU A 57 -3.16 0.04 0.87
C LEU A 57 -2.21 0.92 0.08
N ILE A 58 -2.68 1.46 -1.03
CA ILE A 58 -1.93 2.41 -1.84
C ILE A 58 -2.44 3.80 -1.51
N LEU A 59 -1.65 4.58 -0.79
CA LEU A 59 -1.98 5.96 -0.44
C LEU A 59 -1.17 6.92 -1.31
N PHE A 60 -1.85 7.68 -2.14
CA PHE A 60 -1.24 8.76 -2.89
C PHE A 60 -1.21 10.04 -2.05
N LEU A 61 -0.05 10.67 -2.01
CA LEU A 61 0.17 12.01 -1.46
C LEU A 61 0.64 12.91 -2.62
N VAL A 62 -0.21 13.84 -3.03
CA VAL A 62 -0.02 14.59 -4.28
C VAL A 62 0.09 16.07 -4.00
N ASP A 63 1.16 16.64 -4.50
CA ASP A 63 1.35 18.08 -4.59
C ASP A 63 0.42 18.67 -5.67
N ALA A 64 -0.48 19.54 -5.24
CA ALA A 64 -1.35 20.30 -6.12
C ALA A 64 -1.05 21.82 -6.07
N SER A 65 0.14 22.21 -5.65
CA SER A 65 0.62 23.59 -5.62
C SER A 65 0.71 24.16 -7.04
N TRP A 66 0.97 25.43 -7.16
CA TRP A 66 0.91 26.12 -8.45
C TRP A 66 2.12 25.82 -9.35
N SER A 67 1.93 24.95 -10.36
CA SER A 67 2.80 24.87 -11.54
C SER A 67 1.97 24.58 -12.80
N MET A 68 2.46 24.91 -13.97
CA MET A 68 1.77 24.63 -15.25
C MET A 68 1.55 23.13 -15.49
N ALA A 69 2.37 22.28 -14.89
CA ALA A 69 2.27 20.82 -14.97
C ALA A 69 1.22 20.21 -14.02
N VAL A 70 0.57 20.99 -13.14
CA VAL A 70 -0.37 20.47 -12.14
C VAL A 70 -1.57 19.76 -12.77
N ALA A 71 -2.10 20.29 -13.85
CA ALA A 71 -3.27 19.70 -14.51
C ALA A 71 -2.92 18.32 -15.12
N GLU A 72 -1.78 18.18 -15.76
CA GLU A 72 -1.31 16.91 -16.35
C GLU A 72 -0.99 15.90 -15.25
N ARG A 73 -0.30 16.33 -14.20
CA ARG A 73 0.05 15.56 -13.03
C ARG A 73 -1.22 15.01 -12.36
N MET A 74 -2.20 15.85 -12.14
CA MET A 74 -3.47 15.46 -11.53
C MET A 74 -4.26 14.51 -12.43
N ALA A 75 -4.27 14.73 -13.74
CA ALA A 75 -4.91 13.83 -14.70
C ALA A 75 -4.26 12.44 -14.69
N ALA A 76 -2.93 12.36 -14.69
CA ALA A 76 -2.18 11.13 -14.61
C ALA A 76 -2.47 10.38 -13.30
N THR A 77 -2.49 11.10 -12.18
CA THR A 77 -2.80 10.52 -10.86
C THR A 77 -4.23 9.97 -10.79
N LYS A 78 -5.22 10.74 -11.25
CA LYS A 78 -6.61 10.30 -11.33
C LYS A 78 -6.75 9.03 -12.18
N GLY A 79 -6.10 8.99 -13.35
CA GLY A 79 -6.09 7.83 -14.24
C GLY A 79 -5.48 6.60 -13.57
N ALA A 80 -4.33 6.75 -12.90
CA ALA A 80 -3.68 5.67 -12.17
C ALA A 80 -4.54 5.13 -11.03
N ILE A 81 -5.15 6.01 -10.22
CA ILE A 81 -6.04 5.61 -9.12
C ILE A 81 -7.21 4.80 -9.64
N LEU A 82 -7.90 5.26 -10.69
CA LEU A 82 -9.05 4.56 -11.27
C LEU A 82 -8.65 3.20 -11.86
N SER A 83 -7.50 3.13 -12.53
CA SER A 83 -6.96 1.87 -13.06
C SER A 83 -6.62 0.88 -11.96
N LEU A 84 -5.95 1.34 -10.89
CA LEU A 84 -5.63 0.51 -9.72
C LEU A 84 -6.89 -0.03 -9.05
N LEU A 85 -7.93 0.81 -8.88
CA LEU A 85 -9.19 0.39 -8.28
C LEU A 85 -9.94 -0.63 -9.14
N THR A 86 -9.85 -0.52 -10.46
CA THR A 86 -10.43 -1.51 -11.39
C THR A 86 -9.75 -2.87 -11.23
N ASP A 87 -8.42 -2.89 -11.08
CA ASP A 87 -7.65 -4.12 -10.83
C ASP A 87 -7.85 -4.64 -9.39
N ALA A 88 -7.97 -3.74 -8.43
CA ALA A 88 -8.07 -4.02 -7.00
C ALA A 88 -9.36 -4.76 -6.60
N TYR A 89 -10.42 -4.66 -7.38
CA TYR A 89 -11.69 -5.35 -7.12
C TYR A 89 -11.49 -6.86 -6.90
N GLN A 90 -10.55 -7.47 -7.62
CA GLN A 90 -10.21 -8.90 -7.48
C GLN A 90 -9.23 -9.19 -6.33
N ARG A 91 -8.46 -8.18 -5.86
CA ARG A 91 -7.35 -8.36 -4.90
C ARG A 91 -7.67 -7.88 -3.48
N ARG A 92 -8.77 -7.16 -3.26
CA ARG A 92 -9.12 -6.47 -2.01
C ARG A 92 -8.19 -5.31 -1.66
N ASP A 93 -7.38 -4.82 -2.59
CA ASP A 93 -6.53 -3.65 -2.38
C ASP A 93 -7.39 -2.41 -2.19
N ARG A 94 -6.89 -1.45 -1.42
CA ARG A 94 -7.54 -0.17 -1.14
C ARG A 94 -6.67 0.95 -1.66
N VAL A 95 -7.30 2.00 -2.16
CA VAL A 95 -6.59 3.18 -2.66
C VAL A 95 -7.14 4.42 -1.98
N GLY A 96 -6.25 5.31 -1.55
CA GLY A 96 -6.57 6.61 -0.98
C GLY A 96 -5.81 7.73 -1.67
N LEU A 97 -6.29 8.98 -1.50
CA LEU A 97 -5.66 10.17 -2.04
C LEU A 97 -5.69 11.31 -1.03
N ILE A 98 -4.51 11.81 -0.70
CA ILE A 98 -4.28 13.07 -0.02
C ILE A 98 -3.73 14.07 -1.03
N VAL A 99 -4.25 15.27 -1.01
CA VAL A 99 -3.75 16.40 -1.79
C VAL A 99 -3.32 17.50 -0.84
N PHE A 100 -2.13 18.07 -1.06
CA PHE A 100 -1.67 19.21 -0.28
C PHE A 100 -1.44 20.43 -1.18
N GLN A 101 -1.93 21.57 -0.72
CA GLN A 101 -1.87 22.85 -1.43
C GLN A 101 -2.25 24.01 -0.52
N LYS A 102 -1.92 25.22 -0.91
CA LYS A 102 -2.18 26.46 -0.15
C LYS A 102 -1.57 26.39 1.25
N ASP A 103 -2.37 26.09 2.27
CA ASP A 103 -1.99 26.09 3.68
C ASP A 103 -2.28 24.75 4.39
N ARG A 104 -2.78 23.75 3.65
CA ARG A 104 -3.25 22.51 4.27
C ARG A 104 -3.10 21.28 3.37
N ALA A 105 -3.16 20.12 3.99
CA ALA A 105 -3.45 18.86 3.32
C ALA A 105 -4.93 18.50 3.47
N THR A 106 -5.46 17.74 2.51
CA THR A 106 -6.87 17.31 2.51
C THR A 106 -6.95 15.87 2.03
N LEU A 107 -7.61 15.01 2.81
CA LEU A 107 -7.93 13.65 2.41
C LEU A 107 -9.09 13.67 1.42
N ILE A 108 -8.79 13.70 0.13
CA ILE A 108 -9.78 13.79 -0.95
C ILE A 108 -10.51 12.44 -1.14
N LEU A 109 -9.76 11.34 -1.07
CA LEU A 109 -10.29 9.99 -1.17
C LEU A 109 -9.83 9.19 0.05
N PRO A 110 -10.71 8.94 1.02
CA PRO A 110 -10.42 7.98 2.08
C PRO A 110 -10.13 6.59 1.51
N PRO A 111 -9.23 5.80 2.14
CA PRO A 111 -8.90 4.47 1.68
C PRO A 111 -10.12 3.62 1.35
N THR A 112 -10.29 3.26 0.08
CA THR A 112 -11.47 2.55 -0.44
C THR A 112 -11.09 1.60 -1.57
N ASN A 113 -11.93 0.61 -1.82
CA ASN A 113 -11.91 -0.24 -3.01
C ASN A 113 -13.07 0.08 -3.98
N SER A 114 -13.83 1.15 -3.71
CA SER A 114 -14.98 1.56 -4.50
C SER A 114 -14.60 2.52 -5.62
N VAL A 115 -14.69 2.06 -6.88
CA VAL A 115 -14.48 2.89 -8.07
C VAL A 115 -15.48 4.06 -8.10
N VAL A 116 -16.73 3.82 -7.68
CA VAL A 116 -17.78 4.86 -7.68
C VAL A 116 -17.45 6.00 -6.73
N LEU A 117 -16.97 5.69 -5.51
CA LEU A 117 -16.56 6.71 -4.55
C LEU A 117 -15.34 7.48 -5.07
N ALA A 118 -14.36 6.78 -5.64
CA ALA A 118 -13.18 7.41 -6.22
C ALA A 118 -13.54 8.36 -7.37
N THR A 119 -14.37 7.93 -8.31
CA THR A 119 -14.80 8.78 -9.43
C THR A 119 -15.44 10.08 -8.96
N ARG A 120 -16.28 10.02 -7.94
CA ARG A 120 -16.91 11.21 -7.36
C ARG A 120 -15.90 12.12 -6.65
N ALA A 121 -15.04 11.53 -5.80
CA ALA A 121 -14.05 12.29 -5.04
C ALA A 121 -12.99 12.94 -5.93
N LEU A 122 -12.64 12.30 -7.05
CA LEU A 122 -11.64 12.78 -7.99
C LEU A 122 -12.17 13.78 -9.03
N ALA A 123 -13.48 14.05 -9.08
CA ALA A 123 -14.07 14.96 -10.08
C ALA A 123 -13.50 16.37 -9.95
N ASP A 124 -13.57 16.93 -8.75
CA ASP A 124 -13.23 18.34 -8.48
C ASP A 124 -12.12 18.46 -7.44
N ILE A 125 -10.86 18.33 -7.88
CA ILE A 125 -9.70 18.58 -7.02
C ILE A 125 -9.20 19.99 -7.32
N PRO A 126 -9.23 20.90 -6.34
CA PRO A 126 -8.67 22.23 -6.53
C PRO A 126 -7.16 22.16 -6.69
N VAL A 127 -6.58 23.05 -7.49
CA VAL A 127 -5.15 23.12 -7.76
C VAL A 127 -4.65 24.55 -7.56
N GLY A 128 -3.37 24.69 -7.20
CA GLY A 128 -2.69 25.97 -7.06
C GLY A 128 -2.44 26.42 -5.62
N GLY A 129 -1.55 27.37 -5.46
CA GLY A 129 -1.14 27.97 -4.20
C GLY A 129 0.21 27.49 -3.70
N LYS A 130 0.41 27.56 -2.38
CA LYS A 130 1.65 27.17 -1.69
C LYS A 130 1.73 25.66 -1.49
N THR A 131 2.89 25.19 -1.02
CA THR A 131 3.23 23.77 -0.84
C THR A 131 3.42 23.42 0.62
N PRO A 132 2.36 23.04 1.36
CA PRO A 132 2.45 22.59 2.75
C PRO A 132 2.85 21.11 2.82
N LEU A 133 4.09 20.79 2.41
CA LEU A 133 4.61 19.42 2.35
C LEU A 133 4.56 18.72 3.71
N SER A 134 4.94 19.41 4.79
CA SER A 134 4.87 18.91 6.14
C SER A 134 3.46 18.49 6.56
N ALA A 135 2.44 19.30 6.20
CA ALA A 135 1.03 18.96 6.46
C ALA A 135 0.60 17.70 5.68
N GLY A 136 1.09 17.55 4.44
CA GLY A 136 0.86 16.35 3.64
C GLY A 136 1.43 15.10 4.29
N LEU A 137 2.68 15.13 4.70
CA LEU A 137 3.38 14.00 5.34
C LEU A 137 2.75 13.64 6.68
N LEU A 138 2.40 14.63 7.51
CA LEU A 138 1.69 14.40 8.77
C LEU A 138 0.35 13.70 8.55
N MET A 139 -0.48 14.21 7.63
CA MET A 139 -1.77 13.59 7.31
C MET A 139 -1.60 12.17 6.75
N ALA A 140 -0.58 11.91 5.91
CA ALA A 140 -0.29 10.57 5.42
C ALA A 140 0.03 9.62 6.58
N CYS A 141 0.85 10.06 7.54
CA CYS A 141 1.18 9.30 8.74
C CYS A 141 -0.08 8.95 9.56
N GLU A 142 -0.99 9.90 9.75
CA GLU A 142 -2.25 9.69 10.47
C GLU A 142 -3.15 8.67 9.76
N VAL A 143 -3.36 8.83 8.45
CA VAL A 143 -4.19 7.92 7.64
C VAL A 143 -3.63 6.50 7.64
N LEU A 144 -2.30 6.33 7.43
CA LEU A 144 -1.66 5.02 7.44
C LEU A 144 -1.76 4.35 8.81
N THR A 145 -1.55 5.11 9.87
CA THR A 145 -1.67 4.59 11.25
C THR A 145 -3.09 4.14 11.54
N GLN A 146 -4.09 4.94 11.18
CA GLN A 146 -5.50 4.60 11.37
C GLN A 146 -5.89 3.33 10.58
N GLU A 147 -5.41 3.21 9.36
CA GLU A 147 -5.68 2.03 8.53
C GLU A 147 -5.02 0.76 9.08
N GLN A 148 -3.81 0.83 9.59
CA GLN A 148 -3.16 -0.32 10.22
C GLN A 148 -3.87 -0.77 11.50
N VAL A 149 -4.39 0.16 12.30
CA VAL A 149 -5.19 -0.18 13.50
C VAL A 149 -6.49 -0.88 13.09
N THR A 150 -7.16 -0.36 12.06
CA THR A 150 -8.45 -0.89 11.60
C THR A 150 -8.31 -2.18 10.78
N HIS A 151 -7.22 -2.31 10.03
CA HIS A 151 -6.94 -3.42 9.12
C HIS A 151 -5.48 -3.91 9.30
N PRO A 152 -5.17 -4.66 10.37
CA PRO A 152 -3.79 -5.06 10.70
C PRO A 152 -3.10 -5.94 9.65
N ASP A 153 -3.88 -6.59 8.78
CA ASP A 153 -3.38 -7.46 7.71
C ASP A 153 -3.04 -6.68 6.40
N VAL A 154 -3.20 -5.33 6.41
CA VAL A 154 -2.94 -4.48 5.23
C VAL A 154 -1.47 -4.10 5.14
N GLU A 155 -0.89 -4.20 3.95
CA GLU A 155 0.47 -3.72 3.65
C GLU A 155 0.40 -2.30 3.05
N PRO A 156 0.87 -1.28 3.80
CA PRO A 156 0.84 0.10 3.33
C PRO A 156 1.94 0.36 2.29
N LEU A 157 1.57 1.09 1.24
CA LEU A 157 2.46 1.70 0.26
C LEU A 157 2.09 3.18 0.11
N LEU A 158 2.96 4.08 0.52
CA LEU A 158 2.84 5.52 0.34
C LEU A 158 3.55 5.95 -0.95
N ILE A 159 2.85 6.65 -1.82
CA ILE A 159 3.39 7.21 -3.06
C ILE A 159 3.30 8.71 -2.98
N VAL A 160 4.45 9.36 -2.90
CA VAL A 160 4.58 10.83 -2.80
C VAL A 160 4.90 11.39 -4.18
N LEU A 161 4.00 12.20 -4.74
CA LEU A 161 4.18 12.89 -6.01
C LEU A 161 4.43 14.38 -5.72
N THR A 162 5.68 14.82 -5.82
CA THR A 162 6.11 16.18 -5.48
C THR A 162 7.42 16.54 -6.19
N ASP A 163 7.76 17.81 -6.24
CA ASP A 163 9.10 18.30 -6.57
C ASP A 163 10.02 18.32 -5.33
N GLY A 164 9.47 18.00 -4.15
CA GLY A 164 10.20 17.98 -2.89
C GLY A 164 10.27 19.33 -2.18
N ALA A 165 9.80 20.42 -2.77
CA ALA A 165 9.80 21.72 -2.13
C ALA A 165 8.67 21.85 -1.09
N GLY A 166 9.00 22.39 0.09
CA GLY A 166 8.04 22.79 1.13
C GLY A 166 8.19 24.28 1.41
N ASN A 167 7.09 25.03 1.39
CA ASN A 167 7.12 26.48 1.64
C ASN A 167 6.11 26.97 2.68
N VAL A 168 5.43 26.05 3.36
CA VAL A 168 4.51 26.32 4.46
C VAL A 168 4.79 25.34 5.60
N SER A 169 5.03 25.87 6.80
CA SER A 169 5.17 25.08 8.04
C SER A 169 3.83 24.92 8.73
N ILE A 170 3.68 23.88 9.52
CA ILE A 170 2.62 23.70 10.52
C ILE A 170 3.03 24.37 11.83
N GLY A 171 4.29 24.21 12.19
CA GLY A 171 4.88 24.71 13.43
C GLY A 171 5.79 25.94 13.23
N THR A 172 6.88 25.97 13.96
CA THR A 172 7.82 27.11 14.00
C THR A 172 9.13 26.85 13.26
N LEU A 173 9.37 25.62 12.82
CA LEU A 173 10.56 25.26 12.04
C LEU A 173 10.48 25.79 10.61
N PRO A 174 11.61 25.98 9.93
CA PRO A 174 11.63 26.24 8.50
C PRO A 174 10.86 25.13 7.75
N PRO A 175 10.05 25.47 6.71
CA PRO A 175 9.14 24.52 6.07
C PRO A 175 9.81 23.24 5.57
N GLN A 176 11.00 23.37 5.00
CA GLN A 176 11.73 22.23 4.45
C GLN A 176 12.28 21.32 5.56
N GLU A 177 12.83 21.90 6.63
CA GLU A 177 13.34 21.14 7.79
C GLU A 177 12.22 20.42 8.52
N GLU A 178 11.06 21.09 8.67
CA GLU A 178 9.87 20.47 9.27
C GLU A 178 9.37 19.27 8.44
N ALA A 179 9.36 19.41 7.11
CA ALA A 179 8.98 18.32 6.22
C ALA A 179 9.95 17.13 6.33
N TYR A 180 11.24 17.36 6.40
CA TYR A 180 12.24 16.30 6.60
C TYR A 180 12.06 15.59 7.94
N GLY A 181 11.74 16.32 9.01
CA GLY A 181 11.43 15.72 10.31
C GLY A 181 10.22 14.78 10.29
N PHE A 182 9.16 15.12 9.54
CA PHE A 182 8.03 14.19 9.32
C PHE A 182 8.38 13.04 8.39
N ALA A 183 9.24 13.25 7.40
CA ALA A 183 9.74 12.20 6.54
C ALA A 183 10.52 11.13 7.34
N GLU A 184 11.42 11.54 8.24
CA GLU A 184 12.16 10.65 9.14
C GLU A 184 11.21 9.87 10.09
N GLN A 185 10.16 10.52 10.60
CA GLN A 185 9.16 9.84 11.42
C GLN A 185 8.41 8.75 10.62
N LEU A 186 8.12 8.98 9.35
CA LEU A 186 7.51 7.99 8.46
C LEU A 186 8.50 6.86 8.14
N ALA A 187 9.77 7.17 7.89
CA ALA A 187 10.83 6.18 7.65
C ALA A 187 11.05 5.24 8.84
N GLY A 188 10.89 5.76 10.07
CA GLY A 188 10.94 4.95 11.30
C GLY A 188 9.80 3.96 11.47
N ARG A 189 8.75 4.02 10.63
CA ARG A 189 7.63 3.10 10.63
C ARG A 189 7.81 2.05 9.53
N ASP A 190 7.18 0.90 9.68
CA ASP A 190 7.26 -0.20 8.70
C ASP A 190 6.31 0.05 7.50
N TYR A 191 6.43 1.24 6.86
CA TYR A 191 5.71 1.58 5.64
C TYR A 191 6.65 1.50 4.44
N ARG A 192 6.14 0.98 3.32
CA ARG A 192 6.83 1.17 2.05
C ARG A 192 6.49 2.55 1.53
N THR A 193 7.52 3.30 1.17
CA THR A 193 7.36 4.65 0.62
C THR A 193 8.12 4.75 -0.70
N VAL A 194 7.58 5.52 -1.62
CA VAL A 194 8.16 5.82 -2.94
C VAL A 194 7.96 7.28 -3.22
N VAL A 195 9.02 7.97 -3.59
CA VAL A 195 8.94 9.36 -4.07
C VAL A 195 8.98 9.35 -5.59
N ILE A 196 8.07 10.08 -6.20
CA ILE A 196 8.04 10.32 -7.64
C ILE A 196 8.29 11.81 -7.85
N ASN A 197 9.49 12.10 -8.36
CA ASN A 197 9.88 13.45 -8.69
C ASN A 197 9.05 13.95 -9.87
N MET A 198 8.36 15.05 -9.65
CA MET A 198 7.44 15.67 -10.60
C MET A 198 8.09 16.88 -11.29
N GLU A 199 9.33 17.19 -10.99
CA GLU A 199 10.08 18.28 -11.61
C GLU A 199 10.68 17.83 -12.94
N HIS A 200 10.72 18.76 -13.91
CA HIS A 200 11.39 18.48 -15.17
C HIS A 200 12.90 18.45 -14.96
N ALA A 201 13.60 17.48 -15.56
CA ALA A 201 15.02 17.24 -15.36
C ALA A 201 15.92 18.48 -15.55
N SER A 202 15.49 19.46 -16.38
CA SER A 202 16.25 20.71 -16.63
C SER A 202 16.17 21.70 -15.46
N PHE A 203 15.24 21.55 -14.54
CA PHE A 203 15.00 22.47 -13.41
C PHE A 203 15.13 21.75 -12.04
N ASP A 204 15.45 20.48 -12.06
CA ASP A 204 15.52 19.64 -10.85
C ASP A 204 16.60 20.17 -9.88
N GLN A 205 16.14 20.61 -8.72
CA GLN A 205 16.98 21.11 -7.64
C GLN A 205 17.43 19.99 -6.67
N GLY A 206 17.03 18.75 -6.94
CA GLY A 206 17.34 17.60 -6.09
C GLY A 206 16.52 17.51 -4.79
N LEU A 207 15.50 18.34 -4.62
CA LEU A 207 14.69 18.37 -3.40
C LEU A 207 13.85 17.12 -3.23
N ALA A 208 13.32 16.57 -4.32
CA ALA A 208 12.59 15.30 -4.29
C ALA A 208 13.51 14.13 -3.90
N GLN A 209 14.76 14.12 -4.36
CA GLN A 209 15.76 13.13 -3.96
C GLN A 209 16.10 13.29 -2.46
N ALA A 210 16.34 14.52 -2.01
CA ALA A 210 16.59 14.77 -0.59
C ALA A 210 15.43 14.30 0.31
N LEU A 211 14.19 14.55 -0.10
CA LEU A 211 13.01 14.05 0.60
C LEU A 211 12.98 12.50 0.63
N ALA A 212 13.31 11.86 -0.49
CA ALA A 212 13.38 10.40 -0.57
C ALA A 212 14.46 9.82 0.34
N ASP A 213 15.62 10.49 0.46
CA ASP A 213 16.69 10.10 1.36
C ASP A 213 16.22 10.13 2.82
N HIS A 214 15.51 11.20 3.26
CA HIS A 214 14.91 11.28 4.60
C HIS A 214 13.77 10.27 4.83
N LEU A 215 13.07 9.85 3.76
CA LEU A 215 12.06 8.78 3.80
C LEU A 215 12.67 7.38 3.73
N GLU A 216 13.99 7.25 3.57
CA GLU A 216 14.69 5.98 3.26
C GLU A 216 14.02 5.21 2.10
N SER A 217 13.65 5.91 1.06
CA SER A 217 12.80 5.41 -0.04
C SER A 217 13.44 5.64 -1.41
N PRO A 218 13.06 4.83 -2.44
CA PRO A 218 13.46 5.12 -3.80
C PRO A 218 12.82 6.41 -4.31
N CYS A 219 13.56 7.14 -5.16
CA CYS A 219 13.07 8.28 -5.91
C CYS A 219 13.05 7.95 -7.41
N TYR A 220 11.90 8.11 -8.04
CA TYR A 220 11.73 7.89 -9.47
C TYR A 220 11.45 9.20 -10.18
N THR A 221 12.17 9.44 -11.29
CA THR A 221 11.84 10.55 -12.19
C THR A 221 11.09 9.97 -13.39
N LEU A 222 9.87 10.44 -13.61
CA LEU A 222 9.08 10.02 -14.76
C LEU A 222 9.36 10.95 -15.94
N ASN A 223 9.89 10.41 -17.03
CA ASN A 223 10.13 11.18 -18.28
C ASN A 223 8.83 11.75 -18.87
N GLU A 224 7.71 11.07 -18.61
CA GLU A 224 6.37 11.50 -19.01
C GLU A 224 5.37 11.17 -17.89
N LEU A 225 4.61 12.19 -17.50
CA LEU A 225 3.58 12.10 -16.47
C LEU A 225 2.29 11.49 -17.05
N LYS A 226 2.37 10.24 -17.49
CA LYS A 226 1.21 9.48 -17.98
C LYS A 226 0.70 8.53 -16.92
N ALA A 227 -0.60 8.28 -16.94
CA ALA A 227 -1.23 7.34 -16.00
C ALA A 227 -0.63 5.93 -16.09
N GLU A 228 -0.23 5.48 -17.30
CA GLU A 228 0.40 4.18 -17.53
C GLU A 228 1.78 4.08 -16.89
N SER A 229 2.60 5.14 -16.98
CA SER A 229 3.93 5.19 -16.37
C SER A 229 3.83 5.13 -14.86
N LEU A 230 2.94 5.94 -14.26
CA LEU A 230 2.67 5.93 -12.83
C LEU A 230 2.13 4.56 -12.37
N LEU A 231 1.17 4.01 -13.10
CA LEU A 231 0.59 2.70 -12.81
C LEU A 231 1.64 1.58 -12.85
N SER A 232 2.55 1.60 -13.84
CA SER A 232 3.62 0.58 -13.94
C SER A 232 4.59 0.65 -12.77
N THR A 233 4.99 1.85 -12.34
CA THR A 233 5.85 2.06 -11.16
C THR A 233 5.18 1.53 -9.89
N VAL A 234 3.90 1.87 -9.67
CA VAL A 234 3.14 1.38 -8.52
C VAL A 234 3.05 -0.16 -8.51
N ARG A 235 2.76 -0.78 -9.67
CA ARG A 235 2.69 -2.24 -9.78
C ARG A 235 4.03 -2.92 -9.53
N GLN A 236 5.12 -2.33 -9.99
CA GLN A 236 6.47 -2.81 -9.71
C GLN A 236 6.73 -2.82 -8.21
N GLU A 237 6.51 -1.70 -7.53
CA GLU A 237 6.70 -1.58 -6.09
C GLU A 237 5.81 -2.53 -5.28
N MET A 238 4.57 -2.76 -5.71
CA MET A 238 3.68 -3.73 -5.07
C MET A 238 4.16 -5.18 -5.23
N SER A 239 4.91 -5.49 -6.28
CA SER A 239 5.39 -6.85 -6.57
C SER A 239 6.71 -7.18 -5.88
N GLU A 240 7.50 -6.19 -5.49
CA GLU A 240 8.77 -6.38 -4.80
C GLU A 240 8.53 -6.79 -3.33
N PRO A 241 9.27 -7.80 -2.82
CA PRO A 241 9.19 -8.13 -1.41
C PRO A 241 9.75 -6.98 -0.57
N LYS A 242 9.12 -6.72 0.60
CA LYS A 242 9.67 -5.76 1.56
C LYS A 242 11.15 -6.06 1.79
N LYS A 243 12.02 -5.05 1.64
CA LYS A 243 13.39 -5.14 2.12
C LYS A 243 13.33 -5.26 3.65
N ASN A 244 13.64 -6.46 4.17
CA ASN A 244 13.79 -6.64 5.63
C ASN A 244 14.90 -5.69 6.10
N LYS A 245 14.54 -4.71 6.96
CA LYS A 245 15.50 -3.92 7.73
C LYS A 245 16.11 -4.76 8.83
#